data_a282c59941028e6a52539298e555c403
#
_entry.id   a282c59941028e6a52539298e555c403
#
_cell.length_a   1.000
_cell.length_b   1.000
_cell.length_c   1.000
_cell.angle_alpha   90.00
_cell.angle_beta   90.00
_cell.angle_gamma   90.00
#
_symmetry.space_group_name_H-M   'P 1'
#
loop_
_entity.id
_entity.type
_entity.pdbx_description
1 polymer ?
#
loop_
_entity_poly.entity_id
_entity_poly.type
_entity_poly.pdbx_seq_one_letter_code
_entity_poly.pdbx_strand_id
1 'polypeptide(L)'
;MSKPKLVVLSGAGMSAESGLATFRDNDGLWNNYSVYEVATPEAWHANPELVLDFYNHRRQDVCNANPNPAHLALAAAETDFDVTIVTQNIDDLHERAGSSKVLHVHGLITQARSTANDQRFNIGSQAIKLGDLCPLGSQLRPHVVWFGEMIDHMDDAAELVEQADVVMVIGTSLTVYPFAGFANLAAPNAQC
;
A
#
# COMPACT_ATOMS: atom_id res chain seq x y z
N MET A 1 -22.27 22.17 -9.59
CA MET A 1 -20.95 22.47 -9.00
C MET A 1 -20.16 21.16 -8.96
N SER A 2 -18.85 21.20 -9.18
CA SER A 2 -17.99 20.04 -8.99
C SER A 2 -17.98 19.67 -7.50
N LYS A 3 -17.85 18.37 -7.17
CA LYS A 3 -17.67 17.92 -5.79
C LYS A 3 -16.33 18.43 -5.25
N PRO A 4 -16.23 18.77 -3.94
CA PRO A 4 -14.93 19.08 -3.32
C PRO A 4 -13.98 17.89 -3.42
N LYS A 5 -12.70 18.15 -3.67
CA LYS A 5 -11.64 17.13 -3.73
C LYS A 5 -11.23 16.74 -2.31
N LEU A 6 -11.48 15.48 -1.95
CA LEU A 6 -11.00 14.88 -0.69
C LEU A 6 -9.85 13.92 -0.99
N VAL A 7 -8.65 14.24 -0.50
CA VAL A 7 -7.51 13.33 -0.53
C VAL A 7 -7.32 12.67 0.82
N VAL A 8 -7.30 11.34 0.83
CA VAL A 8 -7.15 10.54 2.04
C VAL A 8 -5.77 9.91 2.06
N LEU A 9 -4.94 10.27 3.04
CA LEU A 9 -3.64 9.63 3.29
C LEU A 9 -3.86 8.48 4.30
N SER A 10 -3.76 7.23 3.84
CA SER A 10 -4.02 6.08 4.70
C SER A 10 -2.81 5.18 4.94
N GLY A 11 -2.78 4.53 6.09
CA GLY A 11 -1.73 3.58 6.48
C GLY A 11 -2.28 2.33 7.16
N ALA A 12 -1.38 1.47 7.66
CA ALA A 12 -1.70 0.12 8.13
C ALA A 12 -2.76 0.05 9.24
N GLY A 13 -2.86 1.08 10.08
CA GLY A 13 -3.92 1.17 11.09
C GLY A 13 -5.33 1.18 10.52
N MET A 14 -5.49 1.61 9.26
CA MET A 14 -6.77 1.55 8.55
C MET A 14 -7.28 0.12 8.39
N SER A 15 -6.39 -0.85 8.22
CA SER A 15 -6.71 -2.27 8.01
C SER A 15 -6.60 -3.13 9.27
N ALA A 16 -6.24 -2.54 10.43
CA ALA A 16 -6.09 -3.27 11.70
C ALA A 16 -7.40 -3.94 12.14
N GLU A 17 -8.52 -3.25 12.08
CA GLU A 17 -9.84 -3.80 12.40
C GLU A 17 -10.34 -4.86 11.41
N SER A 18 -9.71 -4.96 10.24
CA SER A 18 -9.90 -6.05 9.28
C SER A 18 -9.09 -7.31 9.61
N GLY A 19 -8.32 -7.30 10.71
CA GLY A 19 -7.49 -8.41 11.18
C GLY A 19 -6.09 -8.44 10.55
N LEU A 20 -5.67 -7.37 9.85
CA LEU A 20 -4.33 -7.31 9.28
C LEU A 20 -3.35 -6.68 10.27
N ALA A 21 -2.31 -7.44 10.64
CA ALA A 21 -1.26 -6.98 11.55
C ALA A 21 -0.58 -5.72 10.98
N THR A 22 -0.42 -4.71 11.84
CA THR A 22 0.30 -3.49 11.51
C THR A 22 1.80 -3.68 11.75
N PHE A 23 2.61 -2.80 11.17
CA PHE A 23 4.06 -2.78 11.35
C PHE A 23 4.51 -2.53 12.81
N ARG A 24 3.62 -2.08 13.72
CA ARG A 24 3.94 -1.68 15.09
C ARG A 24 3.52 -2.68 16.16
N ASP A 25 2.78 -3.72 15.78
CA ASP A 25 2.08 -4.56 16.78
C ASP A 25 2.98 -5.48 17.60
N ASN A 26 4.28 -5.60 17.32
CA ASN A 26 5.20 -6.47 18.08
C ASN A 26 6.62 -5.88 18.14
N ASP A 27 6.84 -4.82 18.88
CA ASP A 27 8.20 -4.27 19.16
C ASP A 27 9.06 -4.03 17.89
N GLY A 28 8.44 -3.62 16.78
CA GLY A 28 9.11 -3.40 15.50
C GLY A 28 9.22 -4.65 14.61
N LEU A 29 8.55 -5.72 14.99
CA LEU A 29 8.44 -6.92 14.16
C LEU A 29 7.18 -6.87 13.30
N TRP A 30 7.29 -7.31 12.05
CA TRP A 30 6.17 -7.53 11.15
C TRP A 30 5.90 -9.03 11.04
N ASN A 31 4.79 -9.51 11.61
CA ASN A 31 4.49 -10.95 11.70
C ASN A 31 5.68 -11.78 12.26
N ASN A 32 6.30 -11.32 13.35
CA ASN A 32 7.47 -11.92 14.00
C ASN A 32 8.80 -11.86 13.22
N TYR A 33 8.87 -11.17 12.09
CA TYR A 33 10.10 -10.93 11.34
C TYR A 33 10.56 -9.49 11.50
N SER A 34 11.86 -9.28 11.61
CA SER A 34 12.43 -7.95 11.43
C SER A 34 12.21 -7.50 9.99
N VAL A 35 11.89 -6.23 9.78
CA VAL A 35 11.78 -5.66 8.43
C VAL A 35 13.04 -5.83 7.62
N TYR A 36 14.19 -5.83 8.26
CA TYR A 36 15.49 -6.04 7.62
C TYR A 36 15.66 -7.47 7.09
N GLU A 37 14.84 -8.43 7.54
CA GLU A 37 14.87 -9.81 7.07
C GLU A 37 13.91 -10.08 5.90
N VAL A 38 12.86 -9.25 5.72
CA VAL A 38 11.79 -9.54 4.76
C VAL A 38 11.40 -8.37 3.86
N ALA A 39 11.80 -7.15 4.17
CA ALA A 39 11.32 -5.96 3.49
C ALA A 39 12.44 -5.00 3.06
N THR A 40 13.55 -5.53 2.59
CA THR A 40 14.67 -4.77 2.00
C THR A 40 15.22 -5.50 0.77
N PRO A 41 15.87 -4.78 -0.18
CA PRO A 41 16.59 -5.41 -1.30
C PRO A 41 17.68 -6.38 -0.82
N GLU A 42 18.37 -6.06 0.29
CA GLU A 42 19.39 -6.89 0.90
C GLU A 42 18.82 -8.22 1.39
N ALA A 43 17.65 -8.20 2.04
CA ALA A 43 16.94 -9.41 2.46
C ALA A 43 16.60 -10.31 1.26
N TRP A 44 16.12 -9.70 0.19
CA TRP A 44 15.82 -10.42 -1.06
C TRP A 44 17.06 -11.11 -1.64
N HIS A 45 18.20 -10.44 -1.68
CA HIS A 45 19.44 -11.02 -2.18
C HIS A 45 20.00 -12.09 -1.25
N ALA A 46 19.84 -11.93 0.06
CA ALA A 46 20.36 -12.88 1.04
C ALA A 46 19.52 -14.16 1.12
N ASN A 47 18.18 -14.04 1.12
CA ASN A 47 17.27 -15.18 1.27
C ASN A 47 15.93 -14.92 0.55
N PRO A 48 15.88 -15.05 -0.77
CA PRO A 48 14.66 -14.82 -1.53
C PRO A 48 13.52 -15.78 -1.19
N GLU A 49 13.82 -17.01 -0.76
CA GLU A 49 12.79 -17.98 -0.33
C GLU A 49 12.05 -17.49 0.91
N LEU A 50 12.78 -17.00 1.92
CA LEU A 50 12.16 -16.43 3.12
C LEU A 50 11.27 -15.24 2.80
N VAL A 51 11.75 -14.34 1.93
CA VAL A 51 10.99 -13.16 1.51
C VAL A 51 9.73 -13.58 0.76
N LEU A 52 9.82 -14.53 -0.17
CA LEU A 52 8.66 -15.06 -0.89
C LEU A 52 7.65 -15.69 0.06
N ASP A 53 8.10 -16.53 0.99
CA ASP A 53 7.24 -17.19 1.97
C ASP A 53 6.50 -16.15 2.85
N PHE A 54 7.21 -15.16 3.36
CA PHE A 54 6.63 -14.07 4.14
C PHE A 54 5.50 -13.35 3.37
N TYR A 55 5.76 -12.93 2.13
CA TYR A 55 4.75 -12.22 1.34
C TYR A 55 3.65 -13.14 0.81
N ASN A 56 3.90 -14.42 0.62
CA ASN A 56 2.86 -15.38 0.27
C ASN A 56 1.86 -15.57 1.42
N HIS A 57 2.33 -15.71 2.66
CA HIS A 57 1.47 -15.76 3.85
C HIS A 57 0.68 -14.45 4.00
N ARG A 58 1.37 -13.32 3.89
CA ARG A 58 0.73 -12.00 3.99
C ARG A 58 -0.35 -11.81 2.92
N ARG A 59 -0.13 -12.30 1.70
CA ARG A 59 -1.13 -12.26 0.62
C ARG A 59 -2.36 -13.07 0.96
N GLN A 60 -2.19 -14.25 1.57
CA GLN A 60 -3.33 -15.06 2.03
C GLN A 60 -4.13 -14.32 3.11
N ASP A 61 -3.45 -13.70 4.09
CA ASP A 61 -4.11 -12.91 5.12
C ASP A 61 -4.95 -11.79 4.50
N VAL A 62 -4.38 -11.02 3.55
CA VAL A 62 -5.08 -9.94 2.84
C VAL A 62 -6.28 -10.47 2.05
N CYS A 63 -6.12 -11.57 1.33
CA CYS A 63 -7.22 -12.16 0.54
C CYS A 63 -8.36 -12.67 1.42
N ASN A 64 -8.07 -13.12 2.64
CA ASN A 64 -9.05 -13.62 3.60
C ASN A 64 -9.71 -12.48 4.44
N ALA A 65 -9.05 -11.32 4.55
CA ALA A 65 -9.59 -10.17 5.26
C ALA A 65 -10.79 -9.56 4.51
N ASN A 66 -11.64 -8.83 5.24
CA ASN A 66 -12.74 -8.07 4.65
C ASN A 66 -12.60 -6.58 4.97
N PRO A 67 -13.07 -5.70 4.08
CA PRO A 67 -13.16 -4.28 4.39
C PRO A 67 -13.92 -4.04 5.69
N ASN A 68 -13.41 -3.14 6.52
CA ASN A 68 -14.07 -2.72 7.76
C ASN A 68 -14.95 -1.48 7.54
N PRO A 69 -15.73 -1.04 8.55
CA PRO A 69 -16.61 0.13 8.43
C PRO A 69 -15.92 1.41 7.96
N ALA A 70 -14.63 1.62 8.28
CA ALA A 70 -13.91 2.82 7.84
C ALA A 70 -13.65 2.78 6.32
N HIS A 71 -13.28 1.62 5.74
CA HIS A 71 -13.17 1.46 4.29
C HIS A 71 -14.50 1.75 3.59
N LEU A 72 -15.61 1.20 4.12
CA LEU A 72 -16.94 1.42 3.57
C LEU A 72 -17.38 2.88 3.66
N ALA A 73 -17.03 3.57 4.75
CA ALA A 73 -17.35 4.99 4.93
C ALA A 73 -16.62 5.87 3.90
N LEU A 74 -15.35 5.57 3.57
CA LEU A 74 -14.61 6.30 2.54
C LEU A 74 -15.21 6.09 1.15
N ALA A 75 -15.61 4.87 0.82
CA ALA A 75 -16.31 4.59 -0.43
C ALA A 75 -17.66 5.33 -0.51
N ALA A 76 -18.43 5.36 0.60
CA ALA A 76 -19.70 6.09 0.66
C ALA A 76 -19.51 7.62 0.53
N ALA A 77 -18.38 8.16 1.00
CA ALA A 77 -18.07 9.58 0.90
C ALA A 77 -17.93 10.07 -0.57
N GLU A 78 -17.75 9.16 -1.52
CA GLU A 78 -17.75 9.48 -2.96
C GLU A 78 -19.11 10.03 -3.44
N THR A 79 -20.17 9.87 -2.64
CA THR A 79 -21.46 10.50 -2.93
C THR A 79 -21.38 12.04 -2.88
N ASP A 80 -20.59 12.59 -1.96
CA ASP A 80 -20.53 14.03 -1.69
C ASP A 80 -19.21 14.66 -2.11
N PHE A 81 -18.14 13.87 -2.17
CA PHE A 81 -16.77 14.31 -2.48
C PHE A 81 -16.23 13.63 -3.74
N ASP A 82 -15.25 14.26 -4.39
CA ASP A 82 -14.34 13.61 -5.32
C ASP A 82 -13.17 13.03 -4.50
N VAL A 83 -13.34 11.76 -4.09
CA VAL A 83 -12.41 11.10 -3.16
C VAL A 83 -11.26 10.46 -3.94
N THR A 84 -10.03 10.72 -3.52
CA THR A 84 -8.84 9.97 -3.94
C THR A 84 -8.09 9.48 -2.70
N ILE A 85 -7.83 8.19 -2.63
CA ILE A 85 -7.09 7.57 -1.53
C ILE A 85 -5.66 7.37 -1.97
N VAL A 86 -4.70 7.94 -1.24
CA VAL A 86 -3.27 7.70 -1.37
C VAL A 86 -2.86 6.83 -0.18
N THR A 87 -2.49 5.59 -0.45
CA THR A 87 -2.29 4.61 0.63
C THR A 87 -0.88 4.03 0.67
N GLN A 88 -0.35 3.88 1.90
CA GLN A 88 0.84 3.07 2.18
C GLN A 88 0.51 1.56 2.21
N ASN A 89 -0.78 1.21 2.28
CA ASN A 89 -1.19 -0.18 2.40
C ASN A 89 -0.97 -0.92 1.09
N ILE A 90 -0.55 -2.17 1.24
CA ILE A 90 -0.36 -3.09 0.12
C ILE A 90 -1.56 -4.03 -0.07
N ASP A 91 -2.59 -3.92 0.78
CA ASP A 91 -3.87 -4.63 0.63
C ASP A 91 -4.79 -3.88 -0.35
N ASP A 92 -5.82 -4.57 -0.83
CA ASP A 92 -6.85 -4.08 -1.76
C ASP A 92 -8.20 -3.80 -1.09
N LEU A 93 -8.20 -3.54 0.24
CA LEU A 93 -9.44 -3.40 1.00
C LEU A 93 -10.22 -2.13 0.65
N HIS A 94 -9.54 -1.05 0.23
CA HIS A 94 -10.21 0.15 -0.25
C HIS A 94 -11.03 -0.12 -1.52
N GLU A 95 -10.44 -0.78 -2.51
CA GLU A 95 -11.10 -1.16 -3.75
C GLU A 95 -12.24 -2.15 -3.50
N ARG A 96 -12.00 -3.12 -2.63
CA ARG A 96 -13.02 -4.12 -2.25
C ARG A 96 -14.18 -3.51 -1.46
N ALA A 97 -13.97 -2.38 -0.80
CA ALA A 97 -15.03 -1.57 -0.19
C ALA A 97 -15.83 -0.75 -1.20
N GLY A 98 -15.31 -0.58 -2.42
CA GLY A 98 -15.95 0.17 -3.49
C GLY A 98 -15.32 1.54 -3.79
N SER A 99 -14.18 1.90 -3.17
CA SER A 99 -13.46 3.13 -3.51
C SER A 99 -12.97 3.09 -4.95
N SER A 100 -13.26 4.15 -5.72
CA SER A 100 -13.02 4.18 -7.17
C SER A 100 -11.64 4.70 -7.57
N LYS A 101 -10.98 5.47 -6.70
CA LYS A 101 -9.67 6.08 -6.96
C LYS A 101 -8.74 5.78 -5.80
N VAL A 102 -7.87 4.77 -5.98
CA VAL A 102 -6.87 4.37 -4.97
C VAL A 102 -5.49 4.38 -5.61
N LEU A 103 -4.56 5.10 -5.00
CA LEU A 103 -3.16 5.20 -5.41
C LEU A 103 -2.28 4.49 -4.38
N HIS A 104 -1.73 3.32 -4.75
CA HIS A 104 -0.83 2.54 -3.91
C HIS A 104 0.61 3.00 -4.08
N VAL A 105 1.14 3.74 -3.12
CA VAL A 105 2.52 4.25 -3.19
C VAL A 105 3.57 3.22 -2.75
N HIS A 106 3.15 2.16 -2.07
CA HIS A 106 4.04 1.04 -1.70
C HIS A 106 3.74 -0.26 -2.45
N GLY A 107 3.01 -0.18 -3.56
CA GLY A 107 2.64 -1.34 -4.37
C GLY A 107 1.42 -2.09 -3.86
N LEU A 108 1.14 -3.24 -4.47
CA LEU A 108 -0.05 -4.04 -4.21
C LEU A 108 0.32 -5.52 -4.11
N ILE A 109 -0.01 -6.16 -2.97
CA ILE A 109 0.42 -7.53 -2.67
C ILE A 109 -0.22 -8.59 -3.57
N THR A 110 -1.36 -8.29 -4.18
CA THR A 110 -2.04 -9.13 -5.17
C THR A 110 -1.39 -9.06 -6.56
N GLN A 111 -0.28 -8.35 -6.67
CA GLN A 111 0.54 -8.26 -7.88
C GLN A 111 1.94 -8.80 -7.64
N ALA A 112 2.53 -9.35 -8.71
CA ALA A 112 3.95 -9.62 -8.81
C ALA A 112 4.61 -8.62 -9.76
N ARG A 113 5.90 -8.38 -9.62
CA ARG A 113 6.70 -7.64 -10.60
C ARG A 113 7.93 -8.43 -11.01
N SER A 114 8.40 -8.19 -12.23
CA SER A 114 9.66 -8.74 -12.74
C SER A 114 10.85 -8.12 -12.01
N THR A 115 11.89 -8.92 -11.73
CA THR A 115 13.16 -8.41 -11.22
C THR A 115 14.03 -7.75 -12.30
N ALA A 116 13.67 -7.91 -13.59
CA ALA A 116 14.41 -7.32 -14.69
C ALA A 116 13.89 -5.94 -15.14
N ASN A 117 12.62 -5.66 -14.86
CA ASN A 117 11.95 -4.41 -15.25
C ASN A 117 10.71 -4.19 -14.36
N ASP A 118 9.98 -3.10 -14.61
CA ASP A 118 8.76 -2.77 -13.83
C ASP A 118 7.49 -3.44 -14.34
N GLN A 119 7.59 -4.48 -15.17
CA GLN A 119 6.41 -5.20 -15.66
C GLN A 119 5.70 -5.89 -14.50
N ARG A 120 4.40 -5.59 -14.35
CA ARG A 120 3.54 -6.04 -13.27
C ARG A 120 2.55 -7.09 -13.77
N PHE A 121 2.22 -8.04 -12.92
CA PHE A 121 1.33 -9.17 -13.22
C PHE A 121 0.31 -9.31 -12.09
N ASN A 122 -0.97 -9.33 -12.44
CA ASN A 122 -2.02 -9.67 -11.48
C ASN A 122 -1.94 -11.16 -11.15
N ILE A 123 -1.74 -11.49 -9.87
CA ILE A 123 -1.64 -12.88 -9.38
C ILE A 123 -2.75 -13.23 -8.39
N GLY A 124 -3.53 -12.24 -7.92
CA GLY A 124 -4.56 -12.46 -6.92
C GLY A 124 -3.99 -13.11 -5.65
N SER A 125 -4.51 -14.27 -5.28
CA SER A 125 -4.06 -15.06 -4.12
C SER A 125 -2.93 -16.05 -4.43
N GLN A 126 -2.44 -16.13 -5.67
CA GLN A 126 -1.42 -17.11 -6.05
C GLN A 126 -0.10 -16.85 -5.34
N ALA A 127 0.55 -17.93 -4.89
CA ALA A 127 1.89 -17.85 -4.33
C ALA A 127 2.93 -17.62 -5.43
N ILE A 128 3.97 -16.87 -5.12
CA ILE A 128 5.18 -16.75 -5.95
C ILE A 128 6.24 -17.68 -5.36
N LYS A 129 6.87 -18.48 -6.22
CA LYS A 129 7.94 -19.43 -5.84
C LYS A 129 9.24 -19.07 -6.56
N LEU A 130 10.36 -19.55 -6.02
CA LEU A 130 11.60 -19.54 -6.78
C LEU A 130 11.43 -20.34 -8.07
N GLY A 131 11.86 -19.76 -9.19
CA GLY A 131 11.69 -20.32 -10.52
C GLY A 131 10.43 -19.83 -11.24
N ASP A 132 9.53 -19.08 -10.60
CA ASP A 132 8.44 -18.39 -11.28
C ASP A 132 9.01 -17.20 -12.03
N LEU A 133 9.05 -17.29 -13.35
CA LEU A 133 9.74 -16.33 -14.20
C LEU A 133 8.73 -15.46 -14.97
N CYS A 134 9.12 -14.21 -15.21
CA CYS A 134 8.43 -13.35 -16.15
C CYS A 134 8.72 -13.76 -17.61
N PRO A 135 8.02 -13.20 -18.62
CA PRO A 135 8.29 -13.51 -20.04
C PRO A 135 9.71 -13.24 -20.50
N LEU A 136 10.48 -12.43 -19.77
CA LEU A 136 11.92 -12.15 -20.04
C LEU A 136 12.85 -13.17 -19.35
N GLY A 137 12.32 -14.19 -18.66
CA GLY A 137 13.11 -15.19 -17.97
C GLY A 137 13.67 -14.76 -16.63
N SER A 138 13.22 -13.62 -16.06
CA SER A 138 13.66 -13.14 -14.75
C SER A 138 12.69 -13.52 -13.66
N GLN A 139 13.21 -13.77 -12.45
CA GLN A 139 12.42 -14.13 -11.28
C GLN A 139 11.32 -13.08 -11.00
N LEU A 140 10.13 -13.54 -10.69
CA LEU A 140 9.05 -12.72 -10.16
C LEU A 140 9.24 -12.49 -8.65
N ARG A 141 8.93 -11.27 -8.21
CA ARG A 141 8.88 -10.90 -6.80
C ARG A 141 7.52 -10.24 -6.47
N PRO A 142 7.13 -10.12 -5.18
CA PRO A 142 5.97 -9.33 -4.82
C PRO A 142 6.09 -7.89 -5.30
N HIS A 143 5.00 -7.31 -5.83
CA HIS A 143 4.96 -5.89 -6.18
C HIS A 143 4.72 -5.07 -4.92
N VAL A 144 5.76 -4.98 -4.10
CA VAL A 144 5.80 -4.21 -2.85
C VAL A 144 7.07 -3.39 -2.85
N VAL A 145 6.96 -2.11 -2.49
CA VAL A 145 8.12 -1.22 -2.30
C VAL A 145 8.76 -1.54 -0.96
N TRP A 146 10.04 -1.89 -0.97
CA TRP A 146 10.81 -2.18 0.23
C TRP A 146 11.53 -0.96 0.78
N PHE A 147 11.95 -1.02 2.03
CA PHE A 147 12.81 0.02 2.61
C PHE A 147 14.09 0.15 1.79
N GLY A 148 14.44 1.39 1.43
CA GLY A 148 15.55 1.69 0.54
C GLY A 148 15.19 1.78 -0.96
N GLU A 149 14.01 1.33 -1.35
CA GLU A 149 13.50 1.55 -2.72
C GLU A 149 12.75 2.89 -2.83
N MET A 150 12.69 3.43 -4.03
CA MET A 150 11.84 4.59 -4.32
C MET A 150 10.36 4.18 -4.28
N ILE A 151 9.53 5.02 -3.68
CA ILE A 151 8.09 4.80 -3.68
C ILE A 151 7.51 5.05 -5.07
N ASP A 152 6.47 4.29 -5.41
CA ASP A 152 5.72 4.47 -6.65
C ASP A 152 4.88 5.77 -6.58
N HIS A 153 4.64 6.41 -7.73
CA HIS A 153 3.69 7.51 -7.88
C HIS A 153 3.92 8.71 -6.94
N MET A 154 5.17 9.01 -6.60
CA MET A 154 5.48 10.07 -5.64
C MET A 154 5.00 11.44 -6.10
N ASP A 155 5.23 11.79 -7.37
CA ASP A 155 4.84 13.07 -7.94
C ASP A 155 3.30 13.16 -8.08
N ASP A 156 2.65 12.07 -8.50
CA ASP A 156 1.19 12.00 -8.59
C ASP A 156 0.53 12.23 -7.22
N ALA A 157 1.08 11.59 -6.17
CA ALA A 157 0.59 11.73 -4.80
C ALA A 157 0.76 13.17 -4.28
N ALA A 158 1.90 13.80 -4.55
CA ALA A 158 2.16 15.18 -4.18
C ALA A 158 1.18 16.14 -4.86
N GLU A 159 0.99 16.02 -6.17
CA GLU A 159 0.06 16.84 -6.94
C GLU A 159 -1.39 16.71 -6.43
N LEU A 160 -1.82 15.48 -6.11
CA LEU A 160 -3.16 15.23 -5.56
C LEU A 160 -3.37 15.99 -4.25
N VAL A 161 -2.39 15.95 -3.34
CA VAL A 161 -2.49 16.64 -2.04
C VAL A 161 -2.46 18.15 -2.20
N GLU A 162 -1.61 18.70 -3.08
CA GLU A 162 -1.55 20.14 -3.36
C GLU A 162 -2.86 20.69 -3.94
N GLN A 163 -3.60 19.87 -4.67
CA GLN A 163 -4.87 20.26 -5.31
C GLN A 163 -6.11 19.94 -4.47
N ALA A 164 -5.95 19.36 -3.28
CA ALA A 164 -7.06 18.96 -2.41
C ALA A 164 -7.76 20.16 -1.77
N ASP A 165 -9.08 20.10 -1.69
CA ASP A 165 -9.89 21.01 -0.86
C ASP A 165 -9.89 20.52 0.60
N VAL A 166 -9.81 19.19 0.81
CA VAL A 166 -9.77 18.54 2.12
C VAL A 166 -8.71 17.45 2.09
N VAL A 167 -7.84 17.42 3.10
CA VAL A 167 -6.86 16.33 3.32
C VAL A 167 -7.21 15.60 4.61
N MET A 168 -7.42 14.30 4.52
CA MET A 168 -7.69 13.44 5.68
C MET A 168 -6.54 12.48 5.88
N VAL A 169 -6.06 12.36 7.12
CA VAL A 169 -5.03 11.39 7.52
C VAL A 169 -5.65 10.34 8.43
N ILE A 170 -5.56 9.06 8.05
CA ILE A 170 -6.19 7.97 8.80
C ILE A 170 -5.31 6.72 8.84
N GLY A 171 -5.23 6.08 10.01
CA GLY A 171 -4.51 4.81 10.18
C GLY A 171 -3.02 4.86 9.94
N THR A 172 -2.41 6.06 9.90
CA THR A 172 -0.96 6.23 9.79
C THR A 172 -0.44 7.14 10.89
N SER A 173 0.76 6.86 11.33
CA SER A 173 1.45 7.71 12.31
C SER A 173 2.28 8.81 11.67
N LEU A 174 2.31 8.86 10.33
CA LEU A 174 3.17 9.78 9.57
C LEU A 174 4.65 9.71 10.00
N THR A 175 5.18 8.50 10.22
CA THR A 175 6.59 8.31 10.60
C THR A 175 7.44 7.72 9.48
N VAL A 176 6.81 7.16 8.44
CA VAL A 176 7.51 6.58 7.29
C VAL A 176 7.64 7.63 6.19
N TYR A 177 8.87 8.07 5.94
CA TYR A 177 9.18 9.00 4.85
C TYR A 177 9.46 8.24 3.55
N PRO A 178 9.16 8.84 2.36
CA PRO A 178 8.69 10.22 2.15
C PRO A 178 7.18 10.42 2.33
N PHE A 179 6.36 9.38 2.51
CA PHE A 179 4.89 9.48 2.63
C PHE A 179 4.44 10.46 3.73
N ALA A 180 5.12 10.45 4.87
CA ALA A 180 4.83 11.37 5.98
C ALA A 180 4.89 12.85 5.57
N GLY A 181 5.69 13.17 4.56
CA GLY A 181 5.83 14.52 4.03
C GLY A 181 4.62 15.03 3.25
N PHE A 182 3.79 14.12 2.68
CA PHE A 182 2.65 14.54 1.86
C PHE A 182 1.64 15.39 2.61
N ALA A 183 1.40 15.12 3.89
CA ALA A 183 0.46 15.93 4.68
C ALA A 183 0.85 17.41 4.76
N ASN A 184 2.14 17.73 4.61
CA ASN A 184 2.64 19.10 4.64
C ASN A 184 2.51 19.83 3.29
N LEU A 185 2.10 19.13 2.24
CA LEU A 185 1.89 19.70 0.91
C LEU A 185 0.46 20.25 0.72
N ALA A 186 -0.42 20.04 1.70
CA ALA A 186 -1.78 20.55 1.66
C ALA A 186 -1.77 22.09 1.46
N ALA A 187 -2.61 22.56 0.55
CA ALA A 187 -2.72 24.01 0.30
C ALA A 187 -3.13 24.74 1.59
N PRO A 188 -2.69 26.01 1.80
CA PRO A 188 -2.98 26.75 3.02
C PRO A 188 -4.47 26.96 3.34
N ASN A 189 -5.32 26.82 2.34
CA ASN A 189 -6.78 26.93 2.45
C ASN A 189 -7.47 25.56 2.48
N ALA A 190 -6.73 24.44 2.36
CA ALA A 190 -7.30 23.11 2.53
C ALA A 190 -7.68 22.87 4.00
N GLN A 191 -8.77 22.13 4.20
CA GLN A 191 -9.14 21.62 5.52
C GLN A 191 -8.32 20.34 5.79
N CYS A 192 -7.74 20.24 6.99
CA CYS A 192 -6.99 19.08 7.46
C CYS A 192 -7.57 18.55 8.79
#